data_fb049ed0b5a97e04facb9d4305454e4b
#
_entry.id   fb049ed0b5a97e04facb9d4305454e4b
#
_cell.length_a   1.000
_cell.length_b   1.000
_cell.length_c   1.000
_cell.angle_alpha   90.00
_cell.angle_beta   90.00
_cell.angle_gamma   90.00
#
_symmetry.space_group_name_H-M   'P 1'
#
loop_
_entity.id
_entity.type
_entity.pdbx_description
1 polymer ?
#
loop_
_entity_poly.entity_id
_entity_poly.type
_entity_poly.pdbx_seq_one_letter_code
_entity_poly.pdbx_strand_id
1 'polypeptide(L)'
;MSYNSEDSWTILTPIEQSIKEKIEYAGTPLKDWDIKIYRGILTGCNEAFIISGAKKDELLSKDPKSAEIIRPILRGRDIKRYGYDFADLWVINTHNGDKTKKIPPVNICDYPAIKAHLAQYYEKLAKRADKGVTPYNMRNCAYMDDFNKPKIIWGNLCLTSQFTYTEEPFIINAPSPMITVGTKYLVAILNSKLADWYIRQLGVTRNGGYFEYKPMFVEKMPIPVIEKDNEKPFNDLVDLIMKSNSKEEYESKINELVYSLYNLSTQEIYYIERTVDSI
;
A
#
# COMPACT_ATOMS: atom_id res chain seq x y z
N MET A 1 0.44 -33.56 19.46
CA MET A 1 -0.03 -32.19 19.12
C MET A 1 0.77 -31.21 19.96
N SER A 2 1.68 -30.47 19.35
CA SER A 2 2.45 -29.42 20.05
C SER A 2 1.71 -28.11 19.88
N TYR A 3 1.19 -27.59 20.96
CA TYR A 3 0.52 -26.28 20.98
C TYR A 3 1.60 -25.19 21.12
N ASN A 4 1.73 -24.29 20.14
CA ASN A 4 2.47 -23.05 20.28
C ASN A 4 1.58 -22.06 21.05
N SER A 5 2.03 -21.57 22.18
CA SER A 5 1.27 -20.73 23.13
C SER A 5 1.07 -19.27 22.64
N GLU A 6 1.51 -18.92 21.44
CA GLU A 6 1.42 -17.55 20.88
C GLU A 6 0.34 -17.38 19.81
N ASP A 7 -0.35 -18.46 19.42
CA ASP A 7 -1.41 -18.36 18.41
C ASP A 7 -2.74 -17.99 19.07
N SER A 8 -3.35 -16.93 18.56
CA SER A 8 -4.73 -16.55 18.90
C SER A 8 -5.67 -17.74 18.64
N TRP A 9 -6.39 -18.19 19.69
CA TRP A 9 -7.35 -19.29 19.59
C TRP A 9 -8.56 -18.84 18.76
N THR A 10 -8.54 -19.07 17.47
CA THR A 10 -9.70 -18.94 16.61
C THR A 10 -10.30 -20.31 16.40
N ILE A 11 -11.51 -20.54 16.88
CA ILE A 11 -12.23 -21.81 16.64
C ILE A 11 -12.76 -21.74 15.21
N LEU A 12 -12.06 -22.41 14.29
CA LEU A 12 -12.49 -22.52 12.90
C LEU A 12 -13.52 -23.64 12.75
N THR A 13 -14.51 -23.42 11.90
CA THR A 13 -15.41 -24.47 11.44
C THR A 13 -14.65 -25.46 10.53
N PRO A 14 -15.16 -26.69 10.31
CA PRO A 14 -14.47 -27.65 9.42
C PRO A 14 -14.22 -27.11 8.01
N ILE A 15 -15.12 -26.26 7.46
CA ILE A 15 -14.95 -25.68 6.14
C ILE A 15 -13.87 -24.60 6.15
N GLU A 16 -13.81 -23.77 7.16
CA GLU A 16 -12.75 -22.74 7.33
C GLU A 16 -11.38 -23.39 7.48
N GLN A 17 -11.31 -24.47 8.25
CA GLN A 17 -10.08 -25.23 8.41
C GLN A 17 -9.61 -25.81 7.07
N SER A 18 -10.51 -26.41 6.30
CA SER A 18 -10.21 -26.96 4.97
C SER A 18 -9.70 -25.88 4.01
N ILE A 19 -10.36 -24.71 3.98
CA ILE A 19 -9.93 -23.58 3.14
C ILE A 19 -8.53 -23.13 3.56
N LYS A 20 -8.31 -22.92 4.85
CA LYS A 20 -7.02 -22.49 5.40
C LYS A 20 -5.89 -23.46 5.05
N GLU A 21 -6.10 -24.76 5.23
CA GLU A 21 -5.11 -25.80 4.90
C GLU A 21 -4.74 -25.79 3.41
N LYS A 22 -5.72 -25.60 2.51
CA LYS A 22 -5.46 -25.49 1.07
C LYS A 22 -4.67 -24.24 0.72
N ILE A 23 -4.98 -23.09 1.33
CA ILE A 23 -4.24 -21.84 1.13
C ILE A 23 -2.79 -22.01 1.58
N GLU A 24 -2.58 -22.53 2.78
CA GLU A 24 -1.25 -22.72 3.36
C GLU A 24 -0.42 -23.78 2.64
N TYR A 25 -1.07 -24.80 2.06
CA TYR A 25 -0.41 -25.83 1.26
C TYR A 25 0.00 -25.32 -0.13
N ALA A 26 -0.87 -24.54 -0.79
CA ALA A 26 -0.63 -24.08 -2.17
C ALA A 26 0.35 -22.91 -2.25
N GLY A 27 0.43 -22.08 -1.21
CA GLY A 27 1.14 -20.82 -1.26
C GLY A 27 2.34 -20.73 -0.31
N THR A 28 3.25 -19.81 -0.67
CA THR A 28 4.34 -19.34 0.19
C THR A 28 3.93 -18.00 0.81
N PRO A 29 4.05 -17.82 2.13
CA PRO A 29 3.75 -16.53 2.77
C PRO A 29 4.48 -15.38 2.09
N LEU A 30 3.80 -14.29 1.85
CA LEU A 30 4.33 -13.15 1.11
C LEU A 30 5.61 -12.56 1.75
N LYS A 31 5.77 -12.69 3.07
CA LYS A 31 7.00 -12.31 3.80
C LYS A 31 8.24 -13.09 3.36
N ASP A 32 8.06 -14.29 2.78
CA ASP A 32 9.14 -15.18 2.36
C ASP A 32 9.45 -15.03 0.85
N TRP A 33 8.76 -14.10 0.16
CA TRP A 33 9.04 -13.72 -1.22
C TRP A 33 10.22 -12.73 -1.28
N ASP A 34 10.89 -12.66 -2.42
CA ASP A 34 11.93 -11.64 -2.69
C ASP A 34 11.29 -10.27 -3.00
N ILE A 35 10.52 -9.77 -2.04
CA ILE A 35 9.87 -8.45 -2.06
C ILE A 35 10.20 -7.70 -0.79
N LYS A 36 9.91 -6.40 -0.78
CA LYS A 36 10.01 -5.59 0.43
C LYS A 36 8.72 -4.81 0.64
N ILE A 37 8.25 -4.84 1.88
CA ILE A 37 7.07 -4.09 2.30
C ILE A 37 7.55 -2.89 3.13
N TYR A 38 7.25 -1.70 2.64
CA TYR A 38 7.57 -0.46 3.32
C TYR A 38 6.29 0.31 3.65
N ARG A 39 6.37 1.16 4.64
CA ARG A 39 5.31 2.15 4.89
C ARG A 39 5.57 3.42 4.09
N GLY A 40 4.53 4.22 3.89
CA GLY A 40 4.68 5.56 3.34
C GLY A 40 5.55 6.47 4.20
N ILE A 41 5.89 7.64 3.70
CA ILE A 41 6.70 8.62 4.43
C ILE A 41 5.92 9.20 5.62
N LEU A 42 6.66 9.53 6.68
CA LEU A 42 6.17 10.27 7.83
C LEU A 42 6.67 11.71 7.75
N THR A 43 5.75 12.65 7.60
CA THR A 43 6.08 14.08 7.62
C THR A 43 6.23 14.61 9.04
N GLY A 44 5.53 13.98 10.00
CA GLY A 44 5.41 14.49 11.37
C GLY A 44 4.60 15.79 11.49
N CYS A 45 4.21 16.41 10.35
CA CYS A 45 3.37 17.61 10.31
C CYS A 45 2.76 17.75 8.90
N ASN A 46 1.70 16.97 8.63
CA ASN A 46 1.08 16.94 7.29
C ASN A 46 0.64 18.32 6.81
N GLU A 47 0.12 19.16 7.70
CA GLU A 47 -0.35 20.52 7.37
C GLU A 47 0.74 21.44 6.83
N ALA A 48 2.00 21.20 7.19
CA ALA A 48 3.14 21.97 6.69
C ALA A 48 3.70 21.40 5.37
N PHE A 49 3.75 20.07 5.27
CA PHE A 49 4.44 19.40 4.17
C PHE A 49 3.54 18.93 3.04
N ILE A 50 2.23 18.73 3.28
CA ILE A 50 1.28 18.31 2.24
C ILE A 50 0.48 19.52 1.81
N ILE A 51 0.64 19.92 0.56
CA ILE A 51 0.05 21.11 -0.04
C ILE A 51 -0.87 20.75 -1.20
N SER A 52 -1.80 21.64 -1.53
CA SER A 52 -2.63 21.52 -2.73
C SER A 52 -1.86 21.88 -4.01
N GLY A 53 -2.37 21.47 -5.17
CA GLY A 53 -1.83 21.89 -6.48
C GLY A 53 -1.77 23.39 -6.62
N ALA A 54 -2.80 24.13 -6.21
CA ALA A 54 -2.80 25.59 -6.22
C ALA A 54 -1.64 26.18 -5.37
N LYS A 55 -1.38 25.60 -4.19
CA LYS A 55 -0.24 26.04 -3.35
C LYS A 55 1.11 25.67 -3.96
N LYS A 56 1.21 24.50 -4.59
CA LYS A 56 2.40 24.10 -5.37
C LYS A 56 2.66 25.16 -6.47
N ASP A 57 1.66 25.52 -7.27
CA ASP A 57 1.82 26.46 -8.38
C ASP A 57 2.22 27.86 -7.87
N GLU A 58 1.67 28.31 -6.73
CA GLU A 58 2.08 29.53 -6.06
C GLU A 58 3.57 29.51 -5.66
N LEU A 59 4.04 28.39 -5.08
CA LEU A 59 5.43 28.25 -4.67
C LEU A 59 6.37 28.21 -5.89
N LEU A 60 6.00 27.49 -6.96
CA LEU A 60 6.78 27.41 -8.19
C LEU A 60 6.85 28.75 -8.93
N SER A 61 5.79 29.56 -8.88
CA SER A 61 5.82 30.89 -9.47
C SER A 61 6.77 31.85 -8.77
N LYS A 62 6.96 31.69 -7.45
CA LYS A 62 7.90 32.49 -6.64
C LYS A 62 9.33 31.97 -6.71
N ASP A 63 9.51 30.67 -6.85
CA ASP A 63 10.79 30.00 -6.87
C ASP A 63 10.68 28.71 -7.71
N PRO A 64 10.96 28.77 -9.03
CA PRO A 64 10.88 27.62 -9.93
C PRO A 64 11.75 26.42 -9.48
N LYS A 65 12.84 26.66 -8.75
CA LYS A 65 13.71 25.62 -8.20
C LYS A 65 12.97 24.71 -7.21
N SER A 66 11.91 25.20 -6.59
CA SER A 66 11.05 24.42 -5.69
C SER A 66 10.50 23.13 -6.34
N ALA A 67 10.42 23.06 -7.68
CA ALA A 67 10.01 21.85 -8.41
C ALA A 67 10.91 20.64 -8.13
N GLU A 68 12.18 20.87 -7.77
CA GLU A 68 13.13 19.79 -7.48
C GLU A 68 12.74 18.94 -6.27
N ILE A 69 12.01 19.52 -5.31
CA ILE A 69 11.65 18.87 -4.05
C ILE A 69 10.14 18.76 -3.79
N ILE A 70 9.30 19.12 -4.76
CA ILE A 70 7.85 18.90 -4.68
C ILE A 70 7.50 17.64 -5.47
N ARG A 71 6.75 16.69 -4.84
CA ARG A 71 6.37 15.41 -5.44
C ARG A 71 4.89 15.15 -5.22
N PRO A 72 4.20 14.45 -6.15
CA PRO A 72 2.82 14.06 -5.94
C PRO A 72 2.74 13.02 -4.82
N ILE A 73 1.67 13.09 -4.01
CA ILE A 73 1.48 12.19 -2.87
C ILE A 73 0.07 11.60 -2.85
N LEU A 74 -0.02 10.31 -2.52
CA LEU A 74 -1.27 9.60 -2.25
C LEU A 74 -1.42 9.32 -0.76
N ARG A 75 -2.61 9.58 -0.23
CA ARG A 75 -3.02 9.16 1.11
C ARG A 75 -3.77 7.83 1.01
N GLY A 76 -3.93 7.10 2.11
CA GLY A 76 -4.66 5.84 2.12
C GLY A 76 -6.08 5.92 1.55
N ARG A 77 -6.81 7.01 1.81
CA ARG A 77 -8.16 7.23 1.27
C ARG A 77 -8.23 7.52 -0.24
N ASP A 78 -7.09 7.90 -0.81
CA ASP A 78 -6.97 8.16 -2.26
C ASP A 78 -6.74 6.85 -3.03
N ILE A 79 -6.30 5.79 -2.35
CA ILE A 79 -6.05 4.48 -2.94
C ILE A 79 -7.37 3.71 -3.00
N LYS A 80 -7.64 3.12 -4.16
CA LYS A 80 -8.84 2.34 -4.46
C LYS A 80 -8.44 0.94 -4.95
N ARG A 81 -9.40 0.06 -5.00
CA ARG A 81 -9.25 -1.26 -5.60
C ARG A 81 -8.95 -1.12 -7.09
N TYR A 82 -7.79 -1.60 -7.53
CA TYR A 82 -7.26 -1.48 -8.90
C TYR A 82 -7.10 -0.04 -9.42
N GLY A 83 -6.94 0.95 -8.55
CA GLY A 83 -6.77 2.32 -8.97
C GLY A 83 -6.55 3.30 -7.82
N TYR A 84 -6.59 4.58 -8.11
CA TYR A 84 -6.51 5.66 -7.14
C TYR A 84 -7.20 6.92 -7.66
N ASP A 85 -7.65 7.76 -6.74
CA ASP A 85 -8.20 9.09 -7.02
C ASP A 85 -7.17 10.13 -6.58
N PHE A 86 -6.41 10.67 -7.53
CA PHE A 86 -5.43 11.69 -7.19
C PHE A 86 -6.11 13.00 -6.79
N ALA A 87 -5.98 13.36 -5.53
CA ALA A 87 -6.64 14.54 -4.96
C ALA A 87 -5.86 15.85 -5.18
N ASP A 88 -4.97 15.89 -6.15
CA ASP A 88 -4.07 17.02 -6.44
C ASP A 88 -3.31 17.52 -5.20
N LEU A 89 -2.75 16.55 -4.45
CA LEU A 89 -1.91 16.81 -3.29
C LEU A 89 -0.45 16.53 -3.59
N TRP A 90 0.38 17.36 -3.00
CA TRP A 90 1.81 17.37 -3.23
C TRP A 90 2.57 17.42 -1.91
N VAL A 91 3.68 16.72 -1.81
CA VAL A 91 4.55 16.77 -0.64
C VAL A 91 5.80 17.60 -0.91
N ILE A 92 6.12 18.47 0.01
CA ILE A 92 7.41 19.16 0.04
C ILE A 92 8.44 18.18 0.62
N ASN A 93 9.17 17.51 -0.27
CA ASN A 93 10.11 16.45 0.08
C ASN A 93 11.47 17.01 0.50
N THR A 94 11.54 17.69 1.63
CA THR A 94 12.78 18.11 2.25
C THR A 94 13.51 16.91 2.90
N HIS A 95 13.94 15.95 2.10
CA HIS A 95 14.59 14.73 2.58
C HIS A 95 15.85 15.03 3.41
N ASN A 96 16.16 14.10 4.32
CA ASN A 96 17.32 14.21 5.22
C ASN A 96 18.61 13.60 4.64
N GLY A 97 18.65 13.46 3.31
CA GLY A 97 19.77 12.84 2.61
C GLY A 97 19.82 11.32 2.73
N ASP A 98 20.85 10.76 2.13
CA ASP A 98 21.21 9.35 2.22
C ASP A 98 22.74 9.22 2.31
N LYS A 99 23.23 8.81 3.48
CA LYS A 99 24.68 8.70 3.74
C LYS A 99 25.34 7.61 2.88
N THR A 100 24.60 6.54 2.56
CA THR A 100 25.13 5.42 1.77
C THR A 100 25.35 5.83 0.30
N LYS A 101 24.50 6.68 -0.21
CA LYS A 101 24.55 7.24 -1.58
C LYS A 101 25.31 8.57 -1.65
N LYS A 102 25.80 9.07 -0.51
CA LYS A 102 26.45 10.38 -0.38
C LYS A 102 25.56 11.55 -0.82
N ILE A 103 24.24 11.42 -0.64
CA ILE A 103 23.28 12.47 -0.92
C ILE A 103 23.13 13.32 0.36
N PRO A 104 23.42 14.64 0.32
CA PRO A 104 23.25 15.50 1.49
C PRO A 104 21.78 15.74 1.81
N PRO A 105 21.45 16.12 3.06
CA PRO A 105 20.16 16.67 3.39
C PRO A 105 19.82 17.90 2.52
N VAL A 106 18.53 18.07 2.21
CA VAL A 106 18.08 19.29 1.53
C VAL A 106 18.41 20.51 2.40
N ASN A 107 19.18 21.45 1.82
CA ASN A 107 19.39 22.73 2.44
C ASN A 107 18.20 23.64 2.12
N ILE A 108 17.38 23.93 3.11
CA ILE A 108 16.16 24.74 2.92
C ILE A 108 16.43 26.17 2.43
N CYS A 109 17.63 26.69 2.65
CA CYS A 109 18.01 28.02 2.18
C CYS A 109 18.11 28.12 0.65
N ASP A 110 18.29 26.98 -0.03
CA ASP A 110 18.32 26.90 -1.49
C ASP A 110 16.92 27.00 -2.13
N TYR A 111 15.85 26.97 -1.31
CA TYR A 111 14.44 27.00 -1.72
C TYR A 111 13.68 28.08 -0.92
N PRO A 112 13.90 29.38 -1.21
CA PRO A 112 13.39 30.46 -0.38
C PRO A 112 11.87 30.52 -0.28
N ALA A 113 11.11 30.17 -1.33
CA ALA A 113 9.65 30.12 -1.27
C ALA A 113 9.15 29.02 -0.34
N ILE A 114 9.77 27.83 -0.39
CA ILE A 114 9.44 26.72 0.51
C ILE A 114 9.84 27.05 1.95
N LYS A 115 11.01 27.68 2.16
CA LYS A 115 11.45 28.13 3.48
C LYS A 115 10.44 29.10 4.09
N ALA A 116 9.97 30.08 3.34
CA ALA A 116 8.96 31.03 3.81
C ALA A 116 7.63 30.36 4.14
N HIS A 117 7.22 29.35 3.36
CA HIS A 117 6.02 28.56 3.66
C HIS A 117 6.20 27.74 4.96
N LEU A 118 7.27 26.97 5.08
CA LEU A 118 7.52 26.11 6.25
C LEU A 118 7.79 26.91 7.52
N ALA A 119 8.33 28.12 7.43
CA ALA A 119 8.58 28.99 8.57
C ALA A 119 7.30 29.37 9.34
N GLN A 120 6.14 29.38 8.65
CA GLN A 120 4.84 29.61 9.31
C GLN A 120 4.47 28.49 10.31
N TYR A 121 5.06 27.34 10.15
CA TYR A 121 4.84 26.15 11.00
C TYR A 121 6.03 25.86 11.93
N TYR A 122 7.03 26.76 12.01
CA TYR A 122 8.32 26.48 12.65
C TYR A 122 8.21 25.90 14.06
N GLU A 123 7.33 26.44 14.90
CA GLU A 123 7.17 25.96 16.28
C GLU A 123 6.71 24.49 16.33
N LYS A 124 5.80 24.09 15.43
CA LYS A 124 5.34 22.70 15.31
C LYS A 124 6.46 21.83 14.76
N LEU A 125 7.16 22.31 13.72
CA LEU A 125 8.27 21.59 13.10
C LEU A 125 9.44 21.34 14.06
N ALA A 126 9.75 22.31 14.91
CA ALA A 126 10.82 22.20 15.90
C ALA A 126 10.51 21.17 16.99
N LYS A 127 9.24 21.00 17.37
CA LYS A 127 8.78 20.09 18.44
C LYS A 127 8.54 18.66 17.97
N ARG A 128 8.39 18.40 16.63
CA ARG A 128 8.08 17.06 16.11
C ARG A 128 9.23 16.06 16.34
N ALA A 129 8.87 14.81 16.64
CA ALA A 129 9.85 13.71 16.80
C ALA A 129 10.44 13.27 15.44
N ASP A 130 9.62 13.32 14.37
CA ASP A 130 9.98 12.88 13.02
C ASP A 130 10.67 13.97 12.20
N LYS A 131 11.71 14.59 12.74
CA LYS A 131 12.54 15.58 12.04
C LYS A 131 13.90 15.01 11.67
N GLY A 132 14.54 15.61 10.65
CA GLY A 132 15.90 15.34 10.25
C GLY A 132 16.91 16.22 10.97
N VAL A 133 17.98 16.60 10.26
CA VAL A 133 19.10 17.42 10.80
C VAL A 133 18.65 18.83 11.20
N THR A 134 17.60 19.34 10.58
CA THR A 134 16.98 20.62 10.95
C THR A 134 15.47 20.42 11.14
N PRO A 135 14.76 21.39 11.78
CA PRO A 135 13.29 21.35 11.85
C PRO A 135 12.61 21.32 10.48
N TYR A 136 13.25 21.81 9.43
CA TYR A 136 12.69 21.80 8.08
C TYR A 136 12.85 20.46 7.35
N ASN A 137 13.80 19.60 7.76
CA ASN A 137 14.00 18.32 7.12
C ASN A 137 13.07 17.25 7.68
N MET A 138 12.54 16.39 6.82
CA MET A 138 11.86 15.16 7.21
C MET A 138 12.86 14.14 7.77
N ARG A 139 12.38 13.14 8.51
CA ARG A 139 13.23 12.04 8.98
C ARG A 139 13.82 11.26 7.80
N ASN A 140 14.87 10.49 8.08
CA ASN A 140 15.47 9.61 7.08
C ASN A 140 14.48 8.59 6.53
N CYS A 141 14.55 8.37 5.22
CA CYS A 141 13.86 7.31 4.51
C CYS A 141 14.86 6.60 3.60
N ALA A 142 15.31 5.40 4.00
CA ALA A 142 16.33 4.65 3.26
C ALA A 142 15.82 4.10 1.90
N TYR A 143 14.49 4.07 1.71
CA TYR A 143 13.82 3.54 0.51
C TYR A 143 13.15 4.65 -0.32
N MET A 144 13.67 5.88 -0.27
CA MET A 144 13.09 7.01 -1.00
C MET A 144 13.02 6.76 -2.52
N ASP A 145 14.00 6.06 -3.10
CA ASP A 145 14.04 5.73 -4.51
C ASP A 145 12.97 4.70 -4.92
N ASP A 146 12.50 3.91 -3.97
CA ASP A 146 11.48 2.89 -4.27
C ASP A 146 10.11 3.51 -4.59
N PHE A 147 9.88 4.77 -4.18
CA PHE A 147 8.68 5.51 -4.61
C PHE A 147 8.66 5.82 -6.12
N ASN A 148 9.81 5.80 -6.78
CA ASN A 148 9.92 6.03 -8.23
C ASN A 148 9.82 4.74 -9.06
N LYS A 149 9.71 3.58 -8.40
CA LYS A 149 9.63 2.26 -9.05
C LYS A 149 8.19 1.76 -9.11
N PRO A 150 7.92 0.78 -10.00
CA PRO A 150 6.67 0.04 -9.95
C PRO A 150 6.43 -0.54 -8.56
N LYS A 151 5.20 -0.39 -8.07
CA LYS A 151 4.84 -0.77 -6.70
C LYS A 151 3.37 -1.10 -6.56
N ILE A 152 3.05 -1.91 -5.54
CA ILE A 152 1.69 -2.13 -5.09
C ILE A 152 1.48 -1.28 -3.84
N ILE A 153 0.38 -0.55 -3.79
CA ILE A 153 0.01 0.33 -2.69
C ILE A 153 -1.40 -0.01 -2.19
N TRP A 154 -1.65 0.22 -0.89
CA TRP A 154 -2.97 0.02 -0.30
C TRP A 154 -3.21 0.86 0.96
N GLY A 155 -4.47 0.93 1.38
CA GLY A 155 -4.86 1.53 2.65
C GLY A 155 -4.73 0.54 3.82
N ASN A 156 -4.24 0.98 4.97
CA ASN A 156 -4.12 0.14 6.17
C ASN A 156 -5.46 -0.27 6.76
N LEU A 157 -6.53 0.49 6.49
CA LEU A 157 -7.85 0.32 7.06
C LEU A 157 -8.87 0.49 5.95
N CYS A 158 -9.55 -0.58 5.57
CA CYS A 158 -10.48 -0.64 4.46
C CYS A 158 -11.68 -1.52 4.78
N LEU A 159 -12.81 -1.31 4.09
CA LEU A 159 -13.97 -2.20 4.18
C LEU A 159 -13.71 -3.53 3.47
N THR A 160 -12.99 -3.49 2.36
CA THR A 160 -12.58 -4.65 1.56
C THR A 160 -11.13 -4.48 1.15
N SER A 161 -10.50 -5.52 0.61
CA SER A 161 -9.16 -5.43 0.03
C SER A 161 -9.12 -4.38 -1.09
N GLN A 162 -8.17 -3.43 -1.01
CA GLN A 162 -8.02 -2.30 -1.93
C GLN A 162 -6.55 -2.12 -2.28
N PHE A 163 -6.02 -3.04 -3.07
CA PHE A 163 -4.66 -2.99 -3.58
C PHE A 163 -4.66 -2.44 -5.01
N THR A 164 -3.67 -1.62 -5.33
CA THR A 164 -3.46 -1.16 -6.70
C THR A 164 -1.99 -1.18 -7.09
N TYR A 165 -1.74 -1.50 -8.35
CA TYR A 165 -0.43 -1.40 -8.97
C TYR A 165 -0.28 -0.02 -9.59
N THR A 166 0.90 0.59 -9.46
CA THR A 166 1.23 1.84 -10.12
C THR A 166 2.71 1.93 -10.45
N GLU A 167 3.02 2.50 -11.61
CA GLU A 167 4.38 2.84 -12.06
C GLU A 167 4.67 4.33 -11.85
N GLU A 168 3.62 5.09 -11.52
CA GLU A 168 3.75 6.52 -11.30
C GLU A 168 4.59 6.83 -10.04
N PRO A 169 5.41 7.91 -10.08
CA PRO A 169 6.34 8.25 -9.00
C PRO A 169 5.67 8.90 -7.79
N PHE A 170 4.53 8.36 -7.37
CA PHE A 170 3.84 8.85 -6.19
C PHE A 170 4.61 8.53 -4.91
N ILE A 171 4.77 9.54 -4.08
CA ILE A 171 5.06 9.34 -2.67
C ILE A 171 3.79 8.83 -1.99
N ILE A 172 3.92 7.89 -1.08
CA ILE A 172 2.81 7.35 -0.30
C ILE A 172 2.88 7.92 1.11
N ASN A 173 1.77 8.44 1.61
CA ASN A 173 1.70 8.97 2.97
C ASN A 173 1.45 7.86 3.99
N ALA A 174 2.24 7.81 5.03
CA ALA A 174 1.98 6.91 6.16
C ALA A 174 0.58 7.18 6.78
N PRO A 175 -0.11 6.13 7.28
CA PRO A 175 0.36 4.78 7.50
C PRO A 175 0.24 3.83 6.32
N SER A 176 -0.17 4.30 5.12
CA SER A 176 -0.36 3.43 3.94
C SER A 176 0.94 2.76 3.54
N PRO A 177 0.93 1.44 3.29
CA PRO A 177 2.11 0.70 2.92
C PRO A 177 2.28 0.58 1.41
N MET A 178 3.44 0.07 0.99
CA MET A 178 3.72 -0.33 -0.38
C MET A 178 4.56 -1.61 -0.42
N ILE A 179 4.35 -2.43 -1.45
CA ILE A 179 5.24 -3.53 -1.85
C ILE A 179 6.07 -3.04 -3.03
N THR A 180 7.38 -3.14 -2.93
CA THR A 180 8.29 -2.87 -4.06
C THR A 180 8.51 -4.15 -4.86
N VAL A 181 8.77 -4.03 -6.16
CA VAL A 181 8.96 -5.18 -7.08
C VAL A 181 7.69 -6.06 -7.19
N GLY A 182 6.53 -5.52 -6.79
CA GLY A 182 5.26 -6.22 -6.89
C GLY A 182 4.78 -6.36 -8.34
N THR A 183 4.10 -7.45 -8.65
CA THR A 183 3.52 -7.75 -9.98
C THR A 183 2.01 -7.53 -9.99
N LYS A 184 1.42 -7.42 -11.17
CA LYS A 184 -0.04 -7.39 -11.32
C LYS A 184 -0.69 -8.70 -10.87
N TYR A 185 0.03 -9.82 -11.00
CA TYR A 185 -0.38 -11.11 -10.41
C TYR A 185 -0.62 -10.99 -8.91
N LEU A 186 0.33 -10.39 -8.17
CA LEU A 186 0.14 -10.16 -6.74
C LEU A 186 -1.08 -9.29 -6.44
N VAL A 187 -1.34 -8.26 -7.24
CA VAL A 187 -2.55 -7.42 -7.09
C VAL A 187 -3.82 -8.22 -7.32
N ALA A 188 -3.83 -9.10 -8.33
CA ALA A 188 -4.98 -9.96 -8.61
C ALA A 188 -5.28 -10.86 -7.41
N ILE A 189 -4.26 -11.55 -6.86
CA ILE A 189 -4.44 -12.41 -5.68
C ILE A 189 -4.88 -11.59 -4.47
N LEU A 190 -4.18 -10.50 -4.13
CA LEU A 190 -4.44 -9.69 -2.92
C LEU A 190 -5.81 -9.01 -2.96
N ASN A 191 -6.35 -8.76 -4.15
CA ASN A 191 -7.71 -8.26 -4.32
C ASN A 191 -8.77 -9.36 -4.44
N SER A 192 -8.43 -10.63 -4.55
CA SER A 192 -9.42 -11.71 -4.63
C SER A 192 -10.26 -11.83 -3.34
N LYS A 193 -11.47 -12.36 -3.47
CA LYS A 193 -12.32 -12.67 -2.32
C LYS A 193 -11.63 -13.66 -1.36
N LEU A 194 -10.82 -14.59 -1.90
CA LEU A 194 -10.06 -15.53 -1.09
C LEU A 194 -9.05 -14.84 -0.19
N ALA A 195 -8.23 -13.93 -0.74
CA ALA A 195 -7.24 -13.20 0.04
C ALA A 195 -7.91 -12.25 1.04
N ASP A 196 -9.01 -11.62 0.64
CA ASP A 196 -9.80 -10.76 1.53
C ASP A 196 -10.34 -11.57 2.73
N TRP A 197 -10.92 -12.74 2.48
CA TRP A 197 -11.37 -13.66 3.52
C TRP A 197 -10.21 -14.07 4.45
N TYR A 198 -9.07 -14.49 3.89
CA TYR A 198 -7.93 -14.96 4.69
C TYR A 198 -7.30 -13.86 5.56
N ILE A 199 -7.07 -12.67 4.98
CA ILE A 199 -6.44 -11.56 5.70
C ILE A 199 -7.34 -11.07 6.84
N ARG A 200 -8.66 -11.05 6.65
CA ARG A 200 -9.61 -10.68 7.71
C ARG A 200 -9.58 -11.62 8.91
N GLN A 201 -9.27 -12.91 8.72
CA GLN A 201 -9.09 -13.86 9.82
C GLN A 201 -7.86 -13.55 10.69
N LEU A 202 -6.87 -12.84 10.14
CA LEU A 202 -5.64 -12.47 10.82
C LEU A 202 -5.71 -11.13 11.55
N GLY A 203 -6.56 -10.25 11.07
CA GLY A 203 -6.68 -8.87 11.54
C GLY A 203 -7.80 -8.66 12.55
N VAL A 204 -7.92 -7.44 13.02
CA VAL A 204 -8.99 -7.01 13.93
C VAL A 204 -9.99 -6.16 13.17
N THR A 205 -11.28 -6.48 13.35
CA THR A 205 -12.37 -5.62 12.88
C THR A 205 -12.43 -4.35 13.70
N ARG A 206 -12.57 -3.20 13.04
CA ARG A 206 -12.71 -1.90 13.67
C ARG A 206 -14.14 -1.37 13.55
N ASN A 207 -14.47 -0.33 14.29
CA ASN A 207 -15.78 0.32 14.23
C ASN A 207 -16.16 0.68 12.78
N GLY A 208 -17.43 0.46 12.41
CA GLY A 208 -17.94 0.71 11.07
C GLY A 208 -17.60 -0.36 10.03
N GLY A 209 -17.24 -1.59 10.46
CA GLY A 209 -16.98 -2.70 9.55
C GLY A 209 -15.62 -2.67 8.85
N TYR A 210 -14.72 -1.77 9.26
CA TYR A 210 -13.38 -1.70 8.69
C TYR A 210 -12.49 -2.84 9.19
N PHE A 211 -11.66 -3.39 8.29
CA PHE A 211 -10.64 -4.39 8.59
C PHE A 211 -9.24 -3.80 8.47
N GLU A 212 -8.31 -4.38 9.24
CA GLU A 212 -6.91 -3.97 9.23
C GLU A 212 -6.12 -4.76 8.18
N TYR A 213 -5.71 -4.07 7.10
CA TYR A 213 -4.77 -4.59 6.09
C TYR A 213 -3.34 -4.12 6.38
N LYS A 214 -2.94 -4.22 7.64
CA LYS A 214 -1.56 -3.85 8.04
C LYS A 214 -0.54 -4.80 7.42
N PRO A 215 0.70 -4.35 7.13
CA PRO A 215 1.77 -5.19 6.61
C PRO A 215 1.90 -6.53 7.33
N MET A 216 1.87 -6.53 8.67
CA MET A 216 1.99 -7.72 9.50
C MET A 216 0.90 -8.78 9.28
N PHE A 217 -0.21 -8.44 8.66
CA PHE A 217 -1.26 -9.37 8.27
C PHE A 217 -1.14 -9.75 6.79
N VAL A 218 -0.94 -8.76 5.92
CA VAL A 218 -0.80 -8.97 4.48
C VAL A 218 0.41 -9.84 4.15
N GLU A 219 1.53 -9.66 4.84
CA GLU A 219 2.75 -10.44 4.64
C GLU A 219 2.60 -11.95 4.99
N LYS A 220 1.55 -12.30 5.75
CA LYS A 220 1.26 -13.70 6.10
C LYS A 220 0.44 -14.42 5.03
N MET A 221 -0.16 -13.70 4.06
CA MET A 221 -0.95 -14.33 2.99
C MET A 221 -0.08 -15.29 2.19
N PRO A 222 -0.40 -16.61 2.18
CA PRO A 222 0.31 -17.57 1.36
C PRO A 222 -0.12 -17.40 -0.11
N ILE A 223 0.84 -17.14 -0.99
CA ILE A 223 0.59 -16.93 -2.42
C ILE A 223 1.39 -17.96 -3.22
N PRO A 224 0.77 -18.69 -4.17
CA PRO A 224 1.48 -19.63 -5.01
C PRO A 224 2.54 -18.93 -5.87
N VAL A 225 3.74 -19.46 -5.87
CA VAL A 225 4.79 -19.03 -6.80
C VAL A 225 4.57 -19.80 -8.10
N ILE A 226 4.25 -19.10 -9.17
CA ILE A 226 3.99 -19.68 -10.48
C ILE A 226 5.00 -19.16 -11.52
N GLU A 227 5.14 -19.87 -12.64
CA GLU A 227 5.95 -19.41 -13.74
C GLU A 227 5.38 -18.13 -14.37
N LYS A 228 6.24 -17.25 -14.88
CA LYS A 228 5.82 -15.95 -15.45
C LYS A 228 4.78 -16.06 -16.55
N ASP A 229 4.85 -17.10 -17.36
CA ASP A 229 3.86 -17.32 -18.43
C ASP A 229 2.46 -17.61 -17.85
N ASN A 230 2.40 -18.24 -16.68
CA ASN A 230 1.16 -18.52 -15.97
C ASN A 230 0.61 -17.29 -15.22
N GLU A 231 1.42 -16.25 -15.00
CA GLU A 231 0.94 -14.95 -14.48
C GLU A 231 0.15 -14.15 -15.52
N LYS A 232 0.37 -14.42 -16.82
CA LYS A 232 -0.19 -13.62 -17.91
C LYS A 232 -1.70 -13.44 -17.86
N PRO A 233 -2.55 -14.48 -17.64
CA PRO A 233 -4.00 -14.29 -17.54
C PRO A 233 -4.41 -13.32 -16.43
N PHE A 234 -3.72 -13.34 -15.29
CA PHE A 234 -3.97 -12.42 -14.18
C PHE A 234 -3.56 -10.99 -14.55
N ASN A 235 -2.39 -10.84 -15.15
CA ASN A 235 -1.85 -9.54 -15.56
C ASN A 235 -2.77 -8.87 -16.59
N ASP A 236 -3.24 -9.62 -17.60
CA ASP A 236 -4.14 -9.14 -18.64
C ASP A 236 -5.48 -8.68 -18.04
N LEU A 237 -6.05 -9.44 -17.09
CA LEU A 237 -7.29 -9.07 -16.40
C LEU A 237 -7.12 -7.82 -15.54
N VAL A 238 -6.02 -7.69 -14.81
CA VAL A 238 -5.73 -6.47 -14.03
C VAL A 238 -5.61 -5.26 -14.94
N ASP A 239 -4.95 -5.40 -16.11
CA ASP A 239 -4.86 -4.31 -17.09
C ASP A 239 -6.22 -3.90 -17.66
N LEU A 240 -7.12 -4.86 -17.87
CA LEU A 240 -8.49 -4.58 -18.31
C LEU A 240 -9.29 -3.86 -17.21
N ILE A 241 -9.20 -4.31 -15.95
CA ILE A 241 -9.88 -3.67 -14.81
C ILE A 241 -9.40 -2.23 -14.62
N MET A 242 -8.09 -1.99 -14.72
CA MET A 242 -7.53 -0.65 -14.55
C MET A 242 -7.98 0.35 -15.62
N LYS A 243 -8.38 -0.14 -16.80
CA LYS A 243 -8.86 0.66 -17.94
C LYS A 243 -10.38 0.72 -18.06
N SER A 244 -11.09 -0.16 -17.39
CA SER A 244 -12.55 -0.34 -17.54
C SER A 244 -13.32 0.47 -16.49
N ASN A 245 -14.51 0.94 -16.90
CA ASN A 245 -15.52 1.47 -15.98
C ASN A 245 -16.41 0.37 -15.37
N SER A 246 -16.48 -0.81 -16.00
CA SER A 246 -17.18 -1.99 -15.48
C SER A 246 -16.14 -3.02 -15.09
N LYS A 247 -15.99 -3.25 -13.79
CA LYS A 247 -14.91 -4.08 -13.22
C LYS A 247 -15.37 -5.47 -12.81
N GLU A 248 -16.66 -5.61 -12.54
CA GLU A 248 -17.25 -6.79 -11.89
C GLU A 248 -17.01 -8.09 -12.67
N GLU A 249 -17.16 -8.07 -13.99
CA GLU A 249 -16.94 -9.24 -14.82
C GLU A 249 -15.48 -9.73 -14.77
N TYR A 250 -14.53 -8.80 -14.84
CA TYR A 250 -13.10 -9.14 -14.78
C TYR A 250 -12.68 -9.57 -13.38
N GLU A 251 -13.24 -8.98 -12.33
CA GLU A 251 -13.02 -9.40 -10.95
C GLU A 251 -13.57 -10.81 -10.70
N SER A 252 -14.72 -11.16 -11.27
CA SER A 252 -15.25 -12.52 -11.22
C SER A 252 -14.27 -13.52 -11.88
N LYS A 253 -13.76 -13.21 -13.06
CA LYS A 253 -12.76 -14.05 -13.73
C LYS A 253 -11.46 -14.20 -12.93
N ILE A 254 -11.00 -13.13 -12.27
CA ILE A 254 -9.86 -13.21 -11.35
C ILE A 254 -10.17 -14.17 -10.18
N ASN A 255 -11.34 -14.07 -9.56
CA ASN A 255 -11.72 -14.96 -8.47
C ASN A 255 -11.77 -16.43 -8.92
N GLU A 256 -12.33 -16.71 -10.10
CA GLU A 256 -12.36 -18.07 -10.67
C GLU A 256 -10.93 -18.64 -10.86
N LEU A 257 -10.02 -17.85 -11.44
CA LEU A 257 -8.61 -18.24 -11.60
C LEU A 257 -7.95 -18.48 -10.23
N VAL A 258 -8.20 -17.61 -9.27
CA VAL A 258 -7.66 -17.75 -7.90
C VAL A 258 -8.21 -19.01 -7.23
N TYR A 259 -9.51 -19.26 -7.29
CA TYR A 259 -10.10 -20.46 -6.68
C TYR A 259 -9.53 -21.75 -7.29
N SER A 260 -9.33 -21.77 -8.62
CA SER A 260 -8.66 -22.88 -9.30
C SER A 260 -7.21 -23.06 -8.84
N LEU A 261 -6.47 -21.95 -8.69
CA LEU A 261 -5.07 -21.96 -8.27
C LEU A 261 -4.88 -22.57 -6.88
N TYR A 262 -5.84 -22.38 -5.97
CA TYR A 262 -5.84 -22.96 -4.64
C TYR A 262 -6.65 -24.27 -4.53
N ASN A 263 -7.13 -24.82 -5.66
CA ASN A 263 -7.91 -26.07 -5.72
C ASN A 263 -9.10 -26.09 -4.75
N LEU A 264 -9.88 -25.01 -4.75
CA LEU A 264 -11.07 -24.90 -3.90
C LEU A 264 -12.26 -25.66 -4.49
N SER A 265 -13.01 -26.33 -3.62
CA SER A 265 -14.28 -26.96 -3.99
C SER A 265 -15.41 -25.93 -4.12
N THR A 266 -16.48 -26.30 -4.80
CA THR A 266 -17.68 -25.45 -4.95
C THR A 266 -18.28 -25.02 -3.59
N GLN A 267 -18.23 -25.88 -2.58
CA GLN A 267 -18.73 -25.56 -1.23
C GLN A 267 -17.86 -24.50 -0.55
N GLU A 268 -16.54 -24.61 -0.68
CA GLU A 268 -15.59 -23.64 -0.13
C GLU A 268 -15.68 -22.27 -0.82
N ILE A 269 -15.82 -22.27 -2.15
CA ILE A 269 -16.06 -21.05 -2.94
C ILE A 269 -17.35 -20.36 -2.47
N TYR A 270 -18.45 -21.09 -2.39
CA TYR A 270 -19.73 -20.56 -1.91
C TYR A 270 -19.60 -19.96 -0.50
N TYR A 271 -18.87 -20.65 0.39
CA TYR A 271 -18.63 -20.17 1.75
C TYR A 271 -17.89 -18.84 1.77
N ILE A 272 -16.78 -18.73 0.99
CA ILE A 272 -15.96 -17.51 0.91
C ILE A 272 -16.80 -16.35 0.37
N GLU A 273 -17.49 -16.55 -0.76
CA GLU A 273 -18.29 -15.51 -1.41
C GLU A 273 -19.38 -14.99 -0.49
N ARG A 274 -20.12 -15.89 0.14
CA ARG A 274 -21.17 -15.50 1.08
C ARG A 274 -20.60 -14.73 2.28
N THR A 275 -19.44 -15.13 2.80
CA THR A 275 -18.82 -14.48 3.96
C THR A 275 -18.30 -13.08 3.62
N VAL A 276 -17.71 -12.92 2.44
CA VAL A 276 -17.14 -11.63 2.01
C VAL A 276 -18.24 -10.65 1.58
N ASP A 277 -19.28 -11.11 0.90
CA ASP A 277 -20.35 -10.27 0.38
C ASP A 277 -21.40 -9.90 1.44
N SER A 278 -21.41 -10.54 2.61
CA SER A 278 -22.36 -10.25 3.71
C SER A 278 -21.99 -9.01 4.54
N ILE A 279 -20.95 -8.30 4.16
CA ILE A 279 -20.42 -7.11 4.83
C ILE A 279 -20.62 -5.89 3.93
#